data_b8886b420f026013d91a01c43bf429b3
#
_entry.id   b8886b420f026013d91a01c43bf429b3
#
_cell.length_a   1.000
_cell.length_b   1.000
_cell.length_c   1.000
_cell.angle_alpha   90.00
_cell.angle_beta   90.00
_cell.angle_gamma   90.00
#
_symmetry.space_group_name_H-M   'P 1'
#
loop_
_entity.id
_entity.type
_entity.pdbx_description
1 polymer ?
#
loop_
_entity_poly.entity_id
_entity_poly.type
_entity_poly.pdbx_seq_one_letter_code
_entity_poly.pdbx_strand_id
1 'polypeptide(L)'
;MTDPTSTAGRRYLAIVGSLVARLATTEWPRIDAAATLMTEALAADRVIHAFGSGHSHMLAEELFYRAGGLVRVRPILFDGLMLHVSAPLSTALERLPGLAAALLDDHPMDAGDVLIMGSNSGSNAVAIELAQLARDAGVHTIALTSLGHATSAQARTRVGPRLHEVAEVVIDNGGIVGDAAVDIEGLPMRVAPTSTVVGAAIIETLVAEVVERLVARGVIPEIYRSSNVAGGDAANQGFVRPGGTS
;
A
#
# COMPACT_ATOMS: atom_id res chain seq x y z
N MET A 1 1.37 -8.17 31.25
CA MET A 1 0.37 -9.18 31.70
C MET A 1 -0.93 -8.86 31.02
N THR A 2 -1.44 -9.75 30.18
CA THR A 2 -2.75 -9.61 29.52
C THR A 2 -3.82 -9.85 30.55
N ASP A 3 -4.83 -8.98 30.63
CA ASP A 3 -6.03 -9.18 31.44
C ASP A 3 -6.67 -10.53 31.06
N PRO A 4 -6.77 -11.50 32.01
CA PRO A 4 -7.32 -12.82 31.71
C PRO A 4 -8.81 -12.79 31.32
N THR A 5 -9.50 -11.66 31.48
CA THR A 5 -10.89 -11.45 31.05
C THR A 5 -11.01 -10.94 29.61
N SER A 6 -9.89 -10.58 28.95
CA SER A 6 -9.90 -10.04 27.60
C SER A 6 -10.01 -11.15 26.56
N THR A 7 -11.09 -11.14 25.79
CA THR A 7 -11.27 -12.07 24.64
C THR A 7 -10.24 -11.82 23.55
N ALA A 8 -9.97 -12.83 22.70
CA ALA A 8 -9.02 -12.73 21.58
C ALA A 8 -9.34 -11.54 20.66
N GLY A 9 -10.61 -11.31 20.35
CA GLY A 9 -11.03 -10.17 19.55
C GLY A 9 -10.71 -8.81 20.20
N ARG A 10 -10.90 -8.69 21.51
CA ARG A 10 -10.54 -7.44 22.23
C ARG A 10 -9.03 -7.22 22.22
N ARG A 11 -8.24 -8.29 22.38
CA ARG A 11 -6.77 -8.19 22.28
C ARG A 11 -6.34 -7.76 20.88
N TYR A 12 -6.95 -8.32 19.82
CA TYR A 12 -6.69 -7.89 18.45
C TYR A 12 -6.96 -6.40 18.25
N LEU A 13 -8.14 -5.92 18.65
CA LEU A 13 -8.50 -4.50 18.54
C LEU A 13 -7.55 -3.58 19.31
N ALA A 14 -7.09 -4.00 20.50
CA ALA A 14 -6.08 -3.26 21.27
C ALA A 14 -4.74 -3.18 20.54
N ILE A 15 -4.30 -4.29 19.92
CA ILE A 15 -3.07 -4.33 19.12
C ILE A 15 -3.19 -3.40 17.92
N VAL A 16 -4.27 -3.51 17.14
CA VAL A 16 -4.52 -2.64 15.98
C VAL A 16 -4.59 -1.17 16.39
N GLY A 17 -5.32 -0.84 17.47
CA GLY A 17 -5.39 0.52 17.98
C GLY A 17 -4.02 1.09 18.37
N SER A 18 -3.16 0.28 18.95
CA SER A 18 -1.78 0.66 19.28
C SER A 18 -0.94 0.90 18.01
N LEU A 19 -1.05 0.04 17.00
CA LEU A 19 -0.33 0.18 15.73
C LEU A 19 -0.79 1.45 14.98
N VAL A 20 -2.10 1.72 14.93
CA VAL A 20 -2.65 2.93 14.30
C VAL A 20 -2.20 4.19 15.06
N ALA A 21 -2.22 4.18 16.39
CA ALA A 21 -1.75 5.31 17.18
C ALA A 21 -0.25 5.62 16.95
N ARG A 22 0.56 4.59 16.68
CA ARG A 22 1.97 4.73 16.32
C ARG A 22 2.18 5.51 15.02
N LEU A 23 1.25 5.45 14.07
CA LEU A 23 1.33 6.20 12.80
C LEU A 23 1.40 7.71 13.05
N ALA A 24 0.57 8.23 13.98
CA ALA A 24 0.52 9.64 14.32
C ALA A 24 1.73 10.13 15.16
N THR A 25 2.63 9.25 15.55
CA THR A 25 3.79 9.59 16.39
C THR A 25 5.10 9.15 15.74
N THR A 26 5.46 7.90 15.89
CA THR A 26 6.77 7.36 15.46
C THR A 26 6.92 7.34 13.94
N GLU A 27 5.85 7.04 13.20
CA GLU A 27 5.88 6.95 11.74
C GLU A 27 5.52 8.26 11.03
N TRP A 28 5.04 9.25 11.78
CA TRP A 28 4.62 10.52 11.19
C TRP A 28 5.66 11.16 10.26
N PRO A 29 6.96 11.22 10.59
CA PRO A 29 7.96 11.79 9.68
C PRO A 29 8.05 11.06 8.33
N ARG A 30 7.76 9.76 8.27
CA ARG A 30 7.75 8.97 7.04
C ARG A 30 6.47 9.19 6.24
N ILE A 31 5.33 9.28 6.93
CA ILE A 31 4.05 9.65 6.34
C ILE A 31 4.11 11.06 5.75
N ASP A 32 4.68 12.01 6.47
CA ASP A 32 4.88 13.38 6.03
C ASP A 32 5.76 13.48 4.76
N ALA A 33 6.86 12.74 4.72
CA ALA A 33 7.72 12.65 3.54
C ALA A 33 6.99 12.03 2.34
N ALA A 34 6.25 10.93 2.54
CA ALA A 34 5.45 10.30 1.49
C ALA A 34 4.35 11.24 0.96
N ALA A 35 3.61 11.89 1.86
CA ALA A 35 2.58 12.85 1.50
C ALA A 35 3.17 14.06 0.73
N THR A 36 4.40 14.47 1.05
CA THR A 36 5.10 15.51 0.31
C THR A 36 5.37 15.09 -1.13
N LEU A 37 5.95 13.91 -1.36
CA LEU A 37 6.19 13.39 -2.71
C LEU A 37 4.89 13.29 -3.53
N MET A 38 3.83 12.74 -2.93
CA MET A 38 2.53 12.62 -3.59
C MET A 38 1.92 14.00 -3.92
N THR A 39 2.05 14.96 -3.01
CA THR A 39 1.55 16.33 -3.22
C THR A 39 2.30 17.03 -4.35
N GLU A 40 3.63 16.93 -4.39
CA GLU A 40 4.46 17.52 -5.45
C GLU A 40 4.13 16.91 -6.81
N ALA A 41 3.99 15.59 -6.87
CA ALA A 41 3.62 14.88 -8.09
C ALA A 41 2.26 15.38 -8.63
N LEU A 42 1.23 15.36 -7.79
CA LEU A 42 -0.12 15.81 -8.21
C LEU A 42 -0.18 17.31 -8.57
N ALA A 43 0.56 18.16 -7.87
CA ALA A 43 0.67 19.58 -8.20
C ALA A 43 1.38 19.82 -9.54
N ALA A 44 2.24 18.89 -9.97
CA ALA A 44 2.93 18.90 -11.26
C ALA A 44 2.19 18.11 -12.36
N ASP A 45 0.90 17.82 -12.18
CA ASP A 45 0.07 17.01 -13.10
C ASP A 45 0.56 15.56 -13.31
N ARG A 46 1.33 15.02 -12.37
CA ARG A 46 1.80 13.64 -12.37
C ARG A 46 0.77 12.68 -11.78
N VAL A 47 1.07 11.40 -11.81
CA VAL A 47 0.19 10.30 -11.44
C VAL A 47 0.74 9.56 -10.23
N ILE A 48 -0.16 9.03 -9.40
CA ILE A 48 0.17 8.08 -8.34
C ILE A 48 -0.15 6.69 -8.85
N HIS A 49 0.87 5.83 -8.94
CA HIS A 49 0.71 4.41 -9.22
C HIS A 49 0.63 3.64 -7.90
N ALA A 50 -0.18 2.59 -7.85
CA ALA A 50 -0.33 1.77 -6.65
C ALA A 50 -0.16 0.28 -6.99
N PHE A 51 0.65 -0.44 -6.20
CA PHE A 51 0.95 -1.85 -6.43
C PHE A 51 0.93 -2.67 -5.14
N GLY A 52 0.52 -3.92 -5.26
CA GLY A 52 0.66 -4.94 -4.24
C GLY A 52 0.42 -6.33 -4.83
N SER A 53 1.01 -7.36 -4.21
CA SER A 53 0.75 -8.76 -4.54
C SER A 53 0.11 -9.50 -3.36
N GLY A 54 -0.60 -10.58 -3.62
CA GLY A 54 -1.32 -11.31 -2.58
C GLY A 54 -2.32 -10.42 -1.85
N HIS A 55 -2.37 -10.44 -0.52
CA HIS A 55 -3.24 -9.54 0.24
C HIS A 55 -2.86 -8.06 0.13
N SER A 56 -1.62 -7.75 -0.23
CA SER A 56 -1.20 -6.35 -0.38
C SER A 56 -1.82 -5.65 -1.60
N HIS A 57 -2.41 -6.38 -2.57
CA HIS A 57 -3.14 -5.74 -3.66
C HIS A 57 -4.36 -4.95 -3.16
N MET A 58 -4.94 -5.34 -2.01
CA MET A 58 -6.04 -4.61 -1.38
C MET A 58 -5.65 -3.16 -1.05
N LEU A 59 -4.37 -2.86 -0.84
CA LEU A 59 -3.90 -1.50 -0.59
C LEU A 59 -3.89 -0.67 -1.88
N ALA A 60 -3.65 -1.28 -3.04
CA ALA A 60 -3.79 -0.62 -4.33
C ALA A 60 -5.27 -0.35 -4.66
N GLU A 61 -6.16 -1.31 -4.35
CA GLU A 61 -7.61 -1.12 -4.50
C GLU A 61 -8.15 -0.07 -3.53
N GLU A 62 -7.62 0.00 -2.29
CA GLU A 62 -8.03 1.00 -1.29
C GLU A 62 -7.73 2.43 -1.76
N LEU A 63 -6.64 2.64 -2.48
CA LEU A 63 -6.28 3.94 -3.04
C LEU A 63 -7.07 4.27 -4.33
N PHE A 64 -7.59 3.25 -5.03
CA PHE A 64 -8.21 3.39 -6.35
C PHE A 64 -9.73 3.44 -6.29
N TYR A 65 -10.33 4.36 -7.07
CA TYR A 65 -11.78 4.47 -7.31
C TYR A 65 -12.66 4.39 -6.05
N ARG A 66 -12.23 5.03 -4.99
CA ARG A 66 -12.91 5.03 -3.70
C ARG A 66 -13.60 6.37 -3.44
N ALA A 67 -14.79 6.36 -2.86
CA ALA A 67 -15.48 7.57 -2.40
C ALA A 67 -14.59 8.35 -1.41
N GLY A 68 -14.28 9.60 -1.73
CA GLY A 68 -13.32 10.43 -1.00
C GLY A 68 -11.87 10.26 -1.43
N GLY A 69 -11.58 9.33 -2.34
CA GLY A 69 -10.24 9.07 -2.86
C GLY A 69 -9.85 9.95 -4.05
N LEU A 70 -8.57 10.02 -4.30
CA LEU A 70 -7.97 10.77 -5.41
C LEU A 70 -8.30 10.12 -6.76
N VAL A 71 -8.60 10.94 -7.78
CA VAL A 71 -8.89 10.46 -9.14
C VAL A 71 -7.61 10.08 -9.89
N ARG A 72 -6.50 10.80 -9.65
CA ARG A 72 -5.23 10.57 -10.35
C ARG A 72 -4.42 9.42 -9.76
N VAL A 73 -5.07 8.27 -9.60
CA VAL A 73 -4.45 7.02 -9.15
C VAL A 73 -4.59 5.97 -10.25
N ARG A 74 -3.49 5.27 -10.56
CA ARG A 74 -3.43 4.15 -11.50
C ARG A 74 -2.96 2.90 -10.77
N PRO A 75 -3.85 1.98 -10.44
CA PRO A 75 -3.46 0.74 -9.78
C PRO A 75 -2.86 -0.24 -10.80
N ILE A 76 -1.84 -0.98 -10.38
CA ILE A 76 -1.28 -2.11 -11.13
C ILE A 76 -1.94 -3.37 -10.56
N LEU A 77 -3.05 -3.78 -11.15
CA LEU A 77 -3.88 -4.90 -10.71
C LEU A 77 -3.78 -6.05 -11.72
N PHE A 78 -2.70 -6.83 -11.62
CA PHE A 78 -2.51 -8.00 -12.47
C PHE A 78 -3.16 -9.23 -11.82
N ASP A 79 -4.15 -9.82 -12.47
CA ASP A 79 -4.95 -10.95 -11.99
C ASP A 79 -4.11 -12.12 -11.47
N GLY A 80 -2.99 -12.40 -12.13
CA GLY A 80 -2.08 -13.48 -11.71
C GLY A 80 -1.44 -13.28 -10.35
N LEU A 81 -1.34 -12.04 -9.86
CA LEU A 81 -0.82 -11.69 -8.54
C LEU A 81 -1.91 -11.59 -7.47
N MET A 82 -3.19 -11.75 -7.84
CA MET A 82 -4.35 -11.66 -6.95
C MET A 82 -4.76 -13.03 -6.41
N LEU A 83 -5.12 -13.09 -5.13
CA LEU A 83 -5.43 -14.36 -4.44
C LEU A 83 -6.75 -14.99 -4.91
N HIS A 84 -7.71 -14.19 -5.32
CA HIS A 84 -9.03 -14.66 -5.74
C HIS A 84 -8.99 -15.45 -7.06
N VAL A 85 -7.97 -15.24 -7.88
CA VAL A 85 -7.75 -16.05 -9.08
C VAL A 85 -7.12 -17.39 -8.71
N SER A 86 -5.99 -17.38 -8.02
CA SER A 86 -5.31 -18.56 -7.52
C SER A 86 -4.24 -18.20 -6.49
N ALA A 87 -4.43 -18.54 -5.23
CA ALA A 87 -3.45 -18.26 -4.19
C ALA A 87 -2.07 -18.93 -4.43
N PRO A 88 -1.99 -20.22 -4.88
CA PRO A 88 -0.70 -20.83 -5.22
C PRO A 88 0.00 -20.13 -6.40
N LEU A 89 -0.75 -19.74 -7.46
CA LEU A 89 -0.21 -19.05 -8.61
C LEU A 89 0.31 -17.68 -8.22
N SER A 90 -0.45 -16.90 -7.46
CA SER A 90 -0.02 -15.59 -6.95
C SER A 90 1.29 -15.72 -6.16
N THR A 91 1.39 -16.69 -5.26
CA THR A 91 2.62 -16.95 -4.50
C THR A 91 3.81 -17.34 -5.40
N ALA A 92 3.59 -18.07 -6.48
CA ALA A 92 4.65 -18.41 -7.44
C ALA A 92 5.09 -17.20 -8.24
N LEU A 93 4.14 -16.44 -8.78
CA LEU A 93 4.40 -15.28 -9.65
C LEU A 93 5.05 -14.12 -8.91
N GLU A 94 4.65 -13.82 -7.66
CA GLU A 94 5.28 -12.74 -6.90
C GLU A 94 6.78 -12.96 -6.63
N ARG A 95 7.23 -14.21 -6.75
CA ARG A 95 8.63 -14.64 -6.59
C ARG A 95 9.40 -14.75 -7.89
N LEU A 96 8.70 -14.64 -9.03
CA LEU A 96 9.27 -14.82 -10.36
C LEU A 96 10.08 -13.59 -10.75
N PRO A 97 11.40 -13.70 -10.97
CA PRO A 97 12.20 -12.61 -11.50
C PRO A 97 11.78 -12.25 -12.95
N GLY A 98 11.85 -10.96 -13.28
CA GLY A 98 11.54 -10.45 -14.62
C GLY A 98 10.07 -10.12 -14.87
N LEU A 99 9.12 -10.55 -14.01
CA LEU A 99 7.71 -10.21 -14.20
C LEU A 99 7.47 -8.69 -14.06
N ALA A 100 8.24 -8.01 -13.23
CA ALA A 100 8.10 -6.57 -13.03
C ALA A 100 8.30 -5.75 -14.31
N ALA A 101 9.21 -6.17 -15.21
CA ALA A 101 9.43 -5.49 -16.48
C ALA A 101 8.18 -5.56 -17.37
N ALA A 102 7.54 -6.72 -17.47
CA ALA A 102 6.31 -6.88 -18.24
C ALA A 102 5.14 -6.08 -17.65
N LEU A 103 5.06 -5.97 -16.32
CA LEU A 103 4.06 -5.12 -15.66
C LEU A 103 4.29 -3.64 -15.94
N LEU A 104 5.55 -3.20 -15.98
CA LEU A 104 5.89 -1.80 -16.28
C LEU A 104 5.63 -1.44 -17.74
N ASP A 105 5.83 -2.39 -18.68
CA ASP A 105 5.49 -2.21 -20.10
C ASP A 105 3.98 -2.02 -20.30
N ASP A 106 3.15 -2.71 -19.52
CA ASP A 106 1.68 -2.60 -19.57
C ASP A 106 1.16 -1.37 -18.78
N HIS A 107 1.91 -0.95 -17.75
CA HIS A 107 1.60 0.19 -16.90
C HIS A 107 2.75 1.23 -16.93
N PRO A 108 2.92 1.95 -18.04
CA PRO A 108 4.03 2.89 -18.17
C PRO A 108 3.94 4.02 -17.15
N MET A 109 5.10 4.41 -16.62
CA MET A 109 5.26 5.49 -15.65
C MET A 109 6.22 6.54 -16.20
N ASP A 110 5.96 7.80 -15.89
CA ASP A 110 6.80 8.93 -16.29
C ASP A 110 7.66 9.44 -15.12
N ALA A 111 8.79 10.05 -15.44
CA ALA A 111 9.63 10.69 -14.44
C ALA A 111 8.83 11.74 -13.64
N GLY A 112 8.94 11.71 -12.32
CA GLY A 112 8.19 12.56 -11.40
C GLY A 112 6.83 11.98 -10.97
N ASP A 113 6.39 10.85 -11.51
CA ASP A 113 5.27 10.07 -10.93
C ASP A 113 5.67 9.49 -9.57
N VAL A 114 4.69 8.99 -8.83
CA VAL A 114 4.90 8.28 -7.56
C VAL A 114 4.38 6.86 -7.68
N LEU A 115 5.17 5.88 -7.24
CA LEU A 115 4.74 4.49 -7.07
C LEU A 115 4.68 4.15 -5.58
N ILE A 116 3.46 3.90 -5.07
CA ILE A 116 3.24 3.39 -3.72
C ILE A 116 3.05 1.87 -3.75
N MET A 117 3.80 1.14 -2.92
CA MET A 117 3.83 -0.33 -2.95
C MET A 117 3.58 -0.93 -1.59
N GLY A 118 2.60 -1.84 -1.51
CA GLY A 118 2.39 -2.70 -0.35
C GLY A 118 3.16 -4.02 -0.48
N SER A 119 4.03 -4.33 0.50
CA SER A 119 4.68 -5.64 0.61
C SER A 119 5.13 -5.89 2.04
N ASN A 120 4.34 -6.63 2.82
CA ASN A 120 4.61 -6.83 4.24
C ASN A 120 5.98 -7.46 4.53
N SER A 121 6.40 -8.46 3.74
CA SER A 121 7.72 -9.09 3.88
C SER A 121 8.85 -8.31 3.21
N GLY A 122 8.54 -7.49 2.21
CA GLY A 122 9.51 -6.76 1.40
C GLY A 122 10.53 -7.65 0.67
N SER A 123 10.22 -8.95 0.47
CA SER A 123 11.19 -9.93 -0.02
C SER A 123 10.86 -10.55 -1.38
N ASN A 124 9.71 -10.24 -1.98
CA ASN A 124 9.28 -10.83 -3.24
C ASN A 124 9.89 -10.11 -4.45
N ALA A 125 10.28 -10.87 -5.48
CA ALA A 125 11.03 -10.36 -6.63
C ALA A 125 10.30 -9.22 -7.33
N VAL A 126 9.01 -9.42 -7.63
CA VAL A 126 8.22 -8.46 -8.40
C VAL A 126 8.19 -7.08 -7.75
N ALA A 127 7.91 -6.99 -6.44
CA ALA A 127 7.84 -5.69 -5.75
C ALA A 127 9.20 -4.97 -5.74
N ILE A 128 10.30 -5.72 -5.56
CA ILE A 128 11.64 -5.14 -5.48
C ILE A 128 12.10 -4.67 -6.86
N GLU A 129 11.93 -5.52 -7.88
CA GLU A 129 12.30 -5.18 -9.26
C GLU A 129 11.48 -4.01 -9.79
N LEU A 130 10.17 -3.97 -9.49
CA LEU A 130 9.31 -2.85 -9.86
C LEU A 130 9.78 -1.54 -9.21
N ALA A 131 10.16 -1.57 -7.93
CA ALA A 131 10.73 -0.40 -7.26
C ALA A 131 12.05 0.06 -7.90
N GLN A 132 12.92 -0.86 -8.29
CA GLN A 132 14.19 -0.55 -8.94
C GLN A 132 13.96 0.08 -10.32
N LEU A 133 13.14 -0.57 -11.17
CA LEU A 133 12.81 -0.08 -12.50
C LEU A 133 12.12 1.28 -12.47
N ALA A 134 11.18 1.48 -11.55
CA ALA A 134 10.51 2.77 -11.37
C ALA A 134 11.51 3.88 -10.99
N ARG A 135 12.42 3.62 -10.07
CA ARG A 135 13.47 4.59 -9.69
C ARG A 135 14.42 4.90 -10.85
N ASP A 136 14.82 3.89 -11.62
CA ASP A 136 15.67 4.08 -12.80
C ASP A 136 14.99 4.93 -13.87
N ALA A 137 13.64 4.91 -13.91
CA ALA A 137 12.81 5.78 -14.75
C ALA A 137 12.54 7.18 -14.15
N GLY A 138 13.07 7.49 -12.98
CA GLY A 138 12.86 8.78 -12.30
C GLY A 138 11.53 8.90 -11.56
N VAL A 139 10.88 7.78 -11.24
CA VAL A 139 9.66 7.70 -10.45
C VAL A 139 10.00 7.65 -8.96
N HIS A 140 9.30 8.42 -8.13
CA HIS A 140 9.45 8.37 -6.67
C HIS A 140 8.80 7.10 -6.11
N THR A 141 9.42 6.45 -5.14
CA THR A 141 8.94 5.17 -4.63
C THR A 141 8.66 5.20 -3.13
N ILE A 142 7.47 4.75 -2.74
CA ILE A 142 7.01 4.65 -1.35
C ILE A 142 6.70 3.18 -1.06
N ALA A 143 7.33 2.61 -0.02
CA ALA A 143 7.07 1.25 0.41
C ALA A 143 6.30 1.22 1.74
N LEU A 144 5.18 0.48 1.76
CA LEU A 144 4.45 0.10 2.97
C LEU A 144 4.87 -1.33 3.33
N THR A 145 5.61 -1.53 4.40
CA THR A 145 6.19 -2.82 4.77
C THR A 145 6.24 -3.00 6.28
N SER A 146 6.48 -4.21 6.76
CA SER A 146 6.83 -4.46 8.16
C SER A 146 8.35 -4.55 8.29
N LEU A 147 8.99 -3.54 8.87
CA LEU A 147 10.42 -3.58 9.15
C LEU A 147 10.75 -4.69 10.15
N GLY A 148 9.91 -4.90 11.15
CA GLY A 148 10.07 -5.99 12.11
C GLY A 148 10.11 -7.36 11.44
N HIS A 149 9.29 -7.60 10.42
CA HIS A 149 9.34 -8.84 9.64
C HIS A 149 10.52 -8.84 8.66
N ALA A 150 10.67 -7.78 7.87
CA ALA A 150 11.65 -7.71 6.78
C ALA A 150 13.11 -7.86 7.26
N THR A 151 13.45 -7.36 8.46
CA THR A 151 14.80 -7.44 9.04
C THR A 151 15.00 -8.64 9.95
N SER A 152 13.96 -9.44 10.22
CA SER A 152 14.04 -10.60 11.10
C SER A 152 14.89 -11.73 10.51
N ALA A 153 15.63 -12.43 11.37
CA ALA A 153 16.29 -13.69 10.99
C ALA A 153 15.31 -14.80 10.59
N GLN A 154 14.03 -14.70 10.96
CA GLN A 154 12.96 -15.62 10.56
C GLN A 154 12.36 -15.28 9.18
N ALA A 155 12.67 -14.12 8.63
CA ALA A 155 12.24 -13.78 7.28
C ALA A 155 12.87 -14.71 6.26
N ARG A 156 12.11 -15.03 5.20
CA ARG A 156 12.62 -15.89 4.13
C ARG A 156 13.93 -15.33 3.57
N THR A 157 14.95 -16.18 3.52
CA THR A 157 16.27 -15.83 2.95
C THR A 157 16.11 -15.41 1.50
N ARG A 158 16.76 -14.31 1.13
CA ARG A 158 16.82 -13.77 -0.21
C ARG A 158 18.27 -13.38 -0.55
N VAL A 159 18.65 -13.57 -1.78
CA VAL A 159 19.88 -12.97 -2.35
C VAL A 159 19.51 -11.63 -2.97
N GLY A 160 20.24 -10.58 -2.62
CA GLY A 160 19.99 -9.21 -3.08
C GLY A 160 19.15 -8.35 -2.10
N PRO A 161 18.85 -7.10 -2.46
CA PRO A 161 18.21 -6.14 -1.58
C PRO A 161 16.75 -6.50 -1.27
N ARG A 162 16.22 -5.92 -0.22
CA ARG A 162 14.79 -5.95 0.14
C ARG A 162 14.12 -4.64 -0.28
N LEU A 163 12.80 -4.63 -0.34
CA LEU A 163 12.03 -3.46 -0.76
C LEU A 163 12.36 -2.21 0.06
N HIS A 164 12.52 -2.33 1.38
CA HIS A 164 12.86 -1.20 2.25
C HIS A 164 14.29 -0.65 2.05
N GLU A 165 15.15 -1.38 1.35
CA GLU A 165 16.52 -0.94 1.02
C GLU A 165 16.57 -0.24 -0.35
N VAL A 166 15.54 -0.42 -1.19
CA VAL A 166 15.49 0.16 -2.54
C VAL A 166 14.46 1.29 -2.67
N ALA A 167 13.41 1.32 -1.88
CA ALA A 167 12.42 2.39 -1.91
C ALA A 167 12.99 3.71 -1.34
N GLU A 168 12.52 4.84 -1.86
CA GLU A 168 12.93 6.18 -1.44
C GLU A 168 12.37 6.54 -0.06
N VAL A 169 11.08 6.26 0.15
CA VAL A 169 10.42 6.42 1.45
C VAL A 169 9.86 5.08 1.91
N VAL A 170 10.08 4.76 3.16
CA VAL A 170 9.60 3.52 3.79
C VAL A 170 8.73 3.86 4.98
N ILE A 171 7.49 3.40 4.96
CA ILE A 171 6.55 3.51 6.09
C ILE A 171 6.42 2.11 6.71
N ASP A 172 6.80 1.99 7.98
CA ASP A 172 6.71 0.75 8.75
C ASP A 172 5.31 0.59 9.34
N ASN A 173 4.57 -0.40 8.90
CA ASN A 173 3.24 -0.71 9.45
C ASN A 173 3.29 -1.28 10.88
N GLY A 174 4.49 -1.53 11.44
CA GLY A 174 4.67 -2.05 12.80
C GLY A 174 4.27 -3.50 12.99
N GLY A 175 3.95 -4.21 11.91
CA GLY A 175 3.56 -5.62 11.94
C GLY A 175 4.67 -6.50 12.49
N ILE A 176 4.30 -7.57 13.18
CA ILE A 176 5.25 -8.55 13.73
C ILE A 176 5.64 -9.60 12.68
N VAL A 177 6.67 -10.39 13.00
CA VAL A 177 7.11 -11.51 12.17
C VAL A 177 5.95 -12.49 11.96
N GLY A 178 5.65 -12.79 10.68
CA GLY A 178 4.53 -13.65 10.29
C GLY A 178 3.17 -12.95 10.26
N ASP A 179 3.08 -11.64 10.58
CA ASP A 179 1.89 -10.78 10.52
C ASP A 179 0.77 -11.11 11.52
N ALA A 180 0.52 -12.39 11.81
CA ALA A 180 -0.52 -12.82 12.75
C ALA A 180 -0.18 -12.37 14.19
N ALA A 181 -1.10 -11.68 14.88
CA ALA A 181 -0.79 -10.91 16.07
C ALA A 181 -1.34 -11.48 17.39
N VAL A 182 -2.30 -12.41 17.34
CA VAL A 182 -3.01 -12.89 18.56
C VAL A 182 -2.62 -14.32 18.88
N ASP A 183 -2.10 -14.54 20.08
CA ASP A 183 -1.88 -15.88 20.64
C ASP A 183 -3.20 -16.45 21.18
N ILE A 184 -3.47 -17.71 20.87
CA ILE A 184 -4.61 -18.48 21.39
C ILE A 184 -4.06 -19.67 22.15
N GLU A 185 -4.49 -19.83 23.41
CA GLU A 185 -4.09 -20.97 24.23
C GLU A 185 -4.48 -22.29 23.54
N GLY A 186 -3.55 -23.23 23.51
CA GLY A 186 -3.72 -24.53 22.82
C GLY A 186 -3.47 -24.49 21.32
N LEU A 187 -3.21 -23.33 20.70
CA LEU A 187 -2.86 -23.23 19.29
C LEU A 187 -1.35 -22.95 19.13
N PRO A 188 -0.60 -23.72 18.31
CA PRO A 188 0.85 -23.54 18.18
C PRO A 188 1.26 -22.32 17.34
N MET A 189 0.31 -21.62 16.72
CA MET A 189 0.55 -20.45 15.87
C MET A 189 -0.38 -19.30 16.23
N ARG A 190 0.05 -18.08 15.97
CA ARG A 190 -0.79 -16.88 16.08
C ARG A 190 -1.82 -16.79 14.97
N VAL A 191 -2.87 -16.02 15.20
CA VAL A 191 -3.95 -15.72 14.25
C VAL A 191 -4.15 -14.22 14.12
N ALA A 192 -4.99 -13.80 13.20
CA ALA A 192 -5.41 -12.41 12.95
C ALA A 192 -4.25 -11.49 12.54
N PRO A 193 -3.99 -11.35 11.23
CA PRO A 193 -2.98 -10.47 10.67
C PRO A 193 -3.34 -8.99 10.83
N THR A 194 -2.33 -8.11 10.88
CA THR A 194 -2.51 -6.67 11.09
C THR A 194 -2.14 -5.82 9.87
N SER A 195 -1.36 -6.35 8.92
CA SER A 195 -0.77 -5.59 7.82
C SER A 195 -1.79 -4.85 6.97
N THR A 196 -2.92 -5.49 6.62
CA THR A 196 -3.93 -4.88 5.74
C THR A 196 -4.66 -3.73 6.45
N VAL A 197 -5.09 -3.93 7.69
CA VAL A 197 -5.85 -2.90 8.42
C VAL A 197 -4.98 -1.67 8.72
N VAL A 198 -3.71 -1.87 9.08
CA VAL A 198 -2.78 -0.74 9.32
C VAL A 198 -2.37 -0.11 7.99
N GLY A 199 -2.17 -0.92 6.94
CA GLY A 199 -1.88 -0.43 5.60
C GLY A 199 -3.00 0.45 5.05
N ALA A 200 -4.27 0.05 5.21
CA ALA A 200 -5.42 0.88 4.84
C ALA A 200 -5.45 2.21 5.62
N ALA A 201 -5.18 2.17 6.93
CA ALA A 201 -5.08 3.40 7.74
C ALA A 201 -3.96 4.33 7.23
N ILE A 202 -2.80 3.80 6.80
CA ILE A 202 -1.72 4.58 6.18
C ILE A 202 -2.20 5.22 4.88
N ILE A 203 -2.82 4.45 3.99
CA ILE A 203 -3.33 4.93 2.70
C ILE A 203 -4.30 6.10 2.89
N GLU A 204 -5.30 5.95 3.75
CA GLU A 204 -6.30 7.01 3.99
C GLU A 204 -5.69 8.23 4.69
N THR A 205 -4.69 8.04 5.55
CA THR A 205 -3.92 9.15 6.13
C THR A 205 -3.17 9.91 5.05
N LEU A 206 -2.52 9.23 4.10
CA LEU A 206 -1.83 9.87 2.98
C LEU A 206 -2.81 10.64 2.09
N VAL A 207 -3.97 10.07 1.76
CA VAL A 207 -5.00 10.76 0.97
C VAL A 207 -5.44 12.06 1.66
N ALA A 208 -5.74 12.01 2.96
CA ALA A 208 -6.17 13.19 3.73
C ALA A 208 -5.10 14.29 3.74
N GLU A 209 -3.84 13.94 4.04
CA GLU A 209 -2.70 14.86 4.06
C GLU A 209 -2.43 15.49 2.68
N VAL A 210 -2.45 14.70 1.63
CA VAL A 210 -2.21 15.16 0.26
C VAL A 210 -3.29 16.15 -0.16
N VAL A 211 -4.56 15.83 0.08
CA VAL A 211 -5.68 16.72 -0.26
C VAL A 211 -5.59 18.05 0.50
N GLU A 212 -5.33 18.01 1.81
CA GLU A 212 -5.17 19.23 2.62
C GLU A 212 -4.04 20.11 2.08
N ARG A 213 -2.88 19.52 1.75
CA ARG A 213 -1.71 20.25 1.23
C ARG A 213 -1.93 20.84 -0.15
N LEU A 214 -2.62 20.13 -1.05
CA LEU A 214 -2.99 20.66 -2.36
C LEU A 214 -3.93 21.86 -2.23
N VAL A 215 -4.97 21.74 -1.41
CA VAL A 215 -5.92 22.83 -1.15
C VAL A 215 -5.22 24.04 -0.54
N ALA A 216 -4.33 23.84 0.42
CA ALA A 216 -3.53 24.93 1.02
C ALA A 216 -2.64 25.66 -0.01
N ARG A 217 -2.27 25.01 -1.12
CA ARG A 217 -1.54 25.59 -2.26
C ARG A 217 -2.46 26.19 -3.32
N GLY A 218 -3.77 26.21 -3.12
CA GLY A 218 -4.76 26.67 -4.10
C GLY A 218 -5.04 25.70 -5.24
N VAL A 219 -4.58 24.45 -5.12
CA VAL A 219 -4.84 23.37 -6.09
C VAL A 219 -6.02 22.53 -5.58
N ILE A 220 -7.11 22.50 -6.34
CA ILE A 220 -8.27 21.67 -5.99
C ILE A 220 -8.14 20.31 -6.69
N PRO A 221 -7.80 19.24 -5.95
CA PRO A 221 -7.69 17.92 -6.56
C PRO A 221 -9.05 17.35 -6.97
N GLU A 222 -9.06 16.52 -8.00
CA GLU A 222 -10.22 15.73 -8.37
C GLU A 222 -10.41 14.60 -7.37
N ILE A 223 -11.62 14.52 -6.79
CA ILE A 223 -11.98 13.55 -5.74
C ILE A 223 -13.24 12.80 -6.15
N TYR A 224 -13.22 11.48 -6.06
CA TYR A 224 -14.38 10.65 -6.29
C TYR A 224 -15.48 10.89 -5.25
N ARG A 225 -16.72 11.02 -5.71
CA ARG A 225 -17.90 11.02 -4.84
C ARG A 225 -18.48 9.60 -4.76
N SER A 226 -19.12 9.31 -3.63
CA SER A 226 -19.86 8.04 -3.52
C SER A 226 -20.98 7.98 -4.55
N SER A 227 -21.01 6.93 -5.35
CA SER A 227 -22.12 6.64 -6.28
C SER A 227 -23.44 6.34 -5.55
N ASN A 228 -23.40 6.08 -4.25
CA ASN A 228 -24.55 5.81 -3.40
C ASN A 228 -25.20 7.09 -2.82
N VAL A 229 -24.76 8.28 -3.20
CA VAL A 229 -25.39 9.55 -2.83
C VAL A 229 -25.96 10.25 -4.07
N ALA A 230 -26.99 11.09 -3.87
CA ALA A 230 -27.62 11.81 -4.96
C ALA A 230 -26.58 12.66 -5.73
N GLY A 231 -26.52 12.48 -7.04
CA GLY A 231 -25.58 13.17 -7.94
C GLY A 231 -24.15 12.60 -7.94
N GLY A 232 -23.87 11.52 -7.22
CA GLY A 232 -22.53 10.91 -7.15
C GLY A 232 -22.04 10.43 -8.52
N ASP A 233 -22.85 9.65 -9.23
CA ASP A 233 -22.51 9.16 -10.58
C ASP A 233 -22.26 10.31 -11.57
N ALA A 234 -23.12 11.32 -11.57
CA ALA A 234 -22.97 12.48 -12.43
C ALA A 234 -21.66 13.24 -12.14
N ALA A 235 -21.28 13.35 -10.87
CA ALA A 235 -20.03 13.99 -10.48
C ALA A 235 -18.79 13.21 -10.95
N ASN A 236 -18.88 11.89 -11.05
CA ASN A 236 -17.77 11.01 -11.43
C ASN A 236 -17.67 10.78 -12.96
N GLN A 237 -18.69 11.14 -13.75
CA GLN A 237 -18.74 10.86 -15.19
C GLN A 237 -17.52 11.37 -15.98
N GLY A 238 -16.91 12.48 -15.55
CA GLY A 238 -15.72 13.04 -16.18
C GLY A 238 -14.43 12.25 -15.91
N PHE A 239 -14.42 11.43 -14.86
CA PHE A 239 -13.24 10.71 -14.37
C PHE A 239 -13.16 9.27 -14.85
N VAL A 240 -14.30 8.65 -15.12
CA VAL A 240 -14.38 7.25 -15.55
C VAL A 240 -14.55 7.21 -17.07
N ARG A 241 -13.53 6.72 -17.79
CA ARG A 241 -13.63 6.47 -19.22
C ARG A 241 -14.23 5.09 -19.46
N PRO A 242 -15.32 4.96 -20.24
CA PRO A 242 -15.86 3.64 -20.61
C PRO A 242 -14.78 2.83 -21.36
N GLY A 243 -14.43 1.65 -20.84
CA GLY A 243 -13.50 0.71 -21.50
C GLY A 243 -12.02 1.02 -21.35
N GLY A 244 -11.65 1.99 -20.51
CA GLY A 244 -10.26 2.27 -20.17
C GLY A 244 -9.91 1.66 -18.81
N THR A 245 -8.94 0.76 -18.77
CA THR A 245 -8.06 0.71 -17.61
C THR A 245 -7.44 2.10 -17.51
N SER A 246 -7.78 2.82 -16.44
CA SER A 246 -7.35 4.20 -16.13
C SER A 246 -5.83 4.32 -16.18
#